data_0f2751cbad9d2d98d900c8be09495e93
#
_entry.id   0f2751cbad9d2d98d900c8be09495e93
#
_cell.length_a   1.000
_cell.length_b   1.000
_cell.length_c   1.000
_cell.angle_alpha   90.00
_cell.angle_beta   90.00
_cell.angle_gamma   90.00
#
_symmetry.space_group_name_H-M   'P 1'
#
loop_
_entity.id
_entity.type
_entity.pdbx_description
1 polymer ?
#
loop_
_entity_poly.entity_id
_entity_poly.type
_entity_poly.pdbx_seq_one_letter_code
_entity_poly.pdbx_strand_id
1 'polypeptide(L)'
;LCGTWKVATAREKLIALAGAQNIASPEATALCAALAQLGAASDLEQLATDGQSVILRSAAIAAWAGSDAKQAASMAVQLLAGISEKQLDDARNLFSAFIARSEGADALTEKLGPAKLSKPVAIAGLRLARASGRELPGLISALNTAADIKPLAQNLTAEQRSTLLAEAAKSGNAERGREIYHRKTMLCTTCHVINNEGGKLGPDLSTVGSYMTPESLLDSLINPSSAIKQGYETAMITTRDNQVMTGLVERKTGTALLLRDPTGNVVSIPNSNIAKTDTSPVSLMPPGLTISLRRDEMVDLMRYLTS
;
A
#
# COMPACT_ATOMS: atom_id res chain seq x y z
N LEU A 1 -5.22 27.59 -4.14
CA LEU A 1 -6.05 28.71 -4.64
C LEU A 1 -6.02 28.79 -6.17
N CYS A 2 -4.85 28.77 -6.83
CA CYS A 2 -4.74 28.83 -8.30
C CYS A 2 -5.52 27.71 -9.00
N GLY A 3 -5.46 26.48 -8.51
CA GLY A 3 -6.16 25.35 -9.10
C GLY A 3 -7.69 25.50 -9.09
N THR A 4 -8.24 26.02 -8.00
CA THR A 4 -9.69 26.21 -7.84
C THR A 4 -10.24 27.36 -8.70
N TRP A 5 -9.42 28.36 -9.04
CA TRP A 5 -9.83 29.55 -9.78
C TRP A 5 -9.61 29.43 -11.30
N LYS A 6 -8.99 28.33 -11.76
CA LYS A 6 -8.70 28.06 -13.19
C LYS A 6 -8.10 29.25 -13.94
N VAL A 7 -7.12 29.90 -13.32
CA VAL A 7 -6.50 31.13 -13.87
C VAL A 7 -5.41 30.74 -14.87
N ALA A 8 -5.54 31.14 -16.14
CA ALA A 8 -4.59 30.78 -17.20
C ALA A 8 -3.14 31.23 -16.91
N THR A 9 -2.96 32.43 -16.33
CA THR A 9 -1.64 32.95 -15.91
C THR A 9 -1.00 32.11 -14.80
N ALA A 10 -1.78 31.39 -14.00
CA ALA A 10 -1.27 30.45 -13.00
C ALA A 10 -0.69 29.21 -13.66
N ARG A 11 -1.28 28.71 -14.75
CA ARG A 11 -0.78 27.56 -15.53
C ARG A 11 0.63 27.81 -16.05
N GLU A 12 0.87 28.95 -16.68
CA GLU A 12 2.20 29.33 -17.20
C GLU A 12 3.26 29.39 -16.10
N LYS A 13 2.91 29.95 -14.94
CA LYS A 13 3.81 30.00 -13.79
C LYS A 13 4.10 28.61 -13.21
N LEU A 14 3.11 27.73 -13.14
CA LEU A 14 3.29 26.35 -12.68
C LEU A 14 4.22 25.57 -13.62
N ILE A 15 4.06 25.72 -14.93
CA ILE A 15 4.95 25.10 -15.93
C ILE A 15 6.36 25.63 -15.81
N ALA A 16 6.54 26.94 -15.62
CA ALA A 16 7.86 27.54 -15.41
C ALA A 16 8.54 27.01 -14.13
N LEU A 17 7.78 26.82 -13.05
CA LEU A 17 8.28 26.21 -11.81
C LEU A 17 8.65 24.73 -12.00
N ALA A 18 7.92 23.98 -12.84
CA ALA A 18 8.26 22.61 -13.17
C ALA A 18 9.61 22.48 -13.89
N GLY A 19 10.03 23.51 -14.63
CA GLY A 19 11.35 23.58 -15.28
C GLY A 19 12.52 23.88 -14.32
N ALA A 20 12.26 24.18 -13.04
CA ALA A 20 13.31 24.43 -12.06
C ALA A 20 14.10 23.16 -11.74
N GLN A 21 15.44 23.29 -11.68
CA GLN A 21 16.30 22.18 -11.25
C GLN A 21 16.06 21.86 -9.77
N ASN A 22 16.03 20.55 -9.44
CA ASN A 22 15.93 20.04 -8.06
C ASN A 22 14.61 20.32 -7.31
N ILE A 23 13.48 20.19 -8.00
CA ILE A 23 12.17 20.23 -7.33
C ILE A 23 12.04 19.07 -6.33
N ALA A 24 11.62 19.36 -5.09
CA ALA A 24 11.38 18.33 -4.09
C ALA A 24 10.04 17.59 -4.32
N SER A 25 9.92 16.37 -3.80
CA SER A 25 8.73 15.52 -4.02
C SER A 25 7.41 16.17 -3.58
N PRO A 26 7.29 16.83 -2.41
CA PRO A 26 6.06 17.50 -2.02
C PRO A 26 5.68 18.66 -2.94
N GLU A 27 6.67 19.41 -3.41
CA GLU A 27 6.47 20.55 -4.32
C GLU A 27 6.02 20.09 -5.71
N ALA A 28 6.67 19.05 -6.25
CA ALA A 28 6.28 18.43 -7.53
C ALA A 28 4.83 17.90 -7.47
N THR A 29 4.48 17.24 -6.36
CA THR A 29 3.13 16.74 -6.14
C THR A 29 2.09 17.86 -6.10
N ALA A 30 2.36 18.93 -5.33
CA ALA A 30 1.46 20.07 -5.22
C ALA A 30 1.30 20.82 -6.57
N LEU A 31 2.39 20.97 -7.33
CA LEU A 31 2.40 21.58 -8.65
C LEU A 31 1.54 20.78 -9.63
N CYS A 32 1.77 19.48 -9.75
CA CYS A 32 1.03 18.62 -10.66
C CYS A 32 -0.44 18.49 -10.26
N ALA A 33 -0.76 18.47 -8.97
CA ALA A 33 -2.13 18.50 -8.48
C ALA A 33 -2.84 19.81 -8.87
N ALA A 34 -2.16 20.96 -8.79
CA ALA A 34 -2.69 22.24 -9.22
C ALA A 34 -2.96 22.27 -10.75
N LEU A 35 -2.03 21.72 -11.56
CA LEU A 35 -2.24 21.57 -13.01
C LEU A 35 -3.46 20.68 -13.33
N ALA A 36 -3.63 19.57 -12.59
CA ALA A 36 -4.81 18.71 -12.74
C ALA A 36 -6.12 19.46 -12.45
N GLN A 37 -6.16 20.27 -11.37
CA GLN A 37 -7.33 21.10 -11.04
C GLN A 37 -7.63 22.16 -12.09
N LEU A 38 -6.61 22.67 -12.81
CA LEU A 38 -6.78 23.58 -13.95
C LEU A 38 -7.29 22.87 -15.21
N GLY A 39 -7.36 21.55 -15.22
CA GLY A 39 -7.72 20.75 -16.39
C GLY A 39 -6.60 20.69 -17.45
N ALA A 40 -5.34 20.90 -17.03
CA ALA A 40 -4.16 20.97 -17.89
C ALA A 40 -3.58 19.56 -18.19
N ALA A 41 -4.41 18.65 -18.71
CA ALA A 41 -4.04 17.26 -18.97
C ALA A 41 -2.86 17.12 -19.93
N SER A 42 -2.80 17.96 -20.99
CA SER A 42 -1.70 17.97 -21.97
C SER A 42 -0.37 18.38 -21.35
N ASP A 43 -0.37 19.28 -20.36
CA ASP A 43 0.86 19.66 -19.66
C ASP A 43 1.33 18.53 -18.74
N LEU A 44 0.41 17.85 -18.08
CA LEU A 44 0.75 16.67 -17.26
C LEU A 44 1.31 15.54 -18.13
N GLU A 45 0.76 15.29 -19.31
CA GLU A 45 1.30 14.33 -20.28
C GLU A 45 2.72 14.72 -20.70
N GLN A 46 2.94 15.99 -21.04
CA GLN A 46 4.25 16.48 -21.41
C GLN A 46 5.25 16.35 -20.27
N LEU A 47 4.90 16.73 -19.03
CA LEU A 47 5.75 16.58 -17.86
C LEU A 47 6.01 15.10 -17.53
N ALA A 48 5.08 14.22 -17.78
CA ALA A 48 5.24 12.77 -17.63
C ALA A 48 6.27 12.19 -18.62
N THR A 49 6.31 12.72 -19.84
CA THR A 49 7.19 12.28 -20.93
C THR A 49 8.57 12.90 -20.81
N ASP A 50 8.64 14.24 -20.73
CA ASP A 50 9.86 15.03 -20.90
C ASP A 50 10.38 15.64 -19.58
N GLY A 51 9.72 15.35 -18.46
CA GLY A 51 10.12 15.88 -17.15
C GLY A 51 11.57 15.55 -16.81
N GLN A 52 12.31 16.55 -16.33
CA GLN A 52 13.76 16.49 -16.10
C GLN A 52 14.16 15.53 -14.96
N SER A 53 13.23 15.16 -14.08
CA SER A 53 13.50 14.28 -12.96
C SER A 53 12.43 13.19 -12.80
N VAL A 54 12.83 12.04 -12.24
CA VAL A 54 11.90 10.95 -11.89
C VAL A 54 10.79 11.45 -10.94
N ILE A 55 11.14 12.33 -10.01
CA ILE A 55 10.20 12.94 -9.05
C ILE A 55 9.10 13.70 -9.79
N LEU A 56 9.46 14.56 -10.72
CA LEU A 56 8.49 15.37 -11.47
C LEU A 56 7.63 14.49 -12.39
N ARG A 57 8.26 13.56 -13.09
CA ARG A 57 7.54 12.61 -13.96
C ARG A 57 6.54 11.75 -13.16
N SER A 58 6.96 11.24 -12.00
CA SER A 58 6.09 10.46 -11.11
C SER A 58 4.89 11.28 -10.64
N ALA A 59 5.11 12.53 -10.21
CA ALA A 59 4.06 13.42 -9.76
C ALA A 59 3.08 13.77 -10.90
N ALA A 60 3.59 14.01 -12.11
CA ALA A 60 2.78 14.31 -13.28
C ALA A 60 1.88 13.11 -13.68
N ILE A 61 2.46 11.91 -13.75
CA ILE A 61 1.73 10.67 -14.03
C ILE A 61 0.65 10.41 -12.96
N ALA A 62 1.00 10.57 -11.69
CA ALA A 62 0.07 10.38 -10.57
C ALA A 62 -1.12 11.34 -10.63
N ALA A 63 -0.87 12.61 -10.98
CA ALA A 63 -1.92 13.61 -11.15
C ALA A 63 -2.77 13.34 -12.41
N TRP A 64 -2.12 12.98 -13.53
CA TRP A 64 -2.79 12.66 -14.79
C TRP A 64 -3.69 11.43 -14.69
N ALA A 65 -3.33 10.44 -13.89
CA ALA A 65 -4.18 9.27 -13.64
C ALA A 65 -5.59 9.60 -13.12
N GLY A 66 -5.81 10.83 -12.63
CA GLY A 66 -7.13 11.30 -12.23
C GLY A 66 -8.07 11.64 -13.39
N SER A 67 -7.53 11.98 -14.57
CA SER A 67 -8.29 12.33 -15.77
C SER A 67 -8.23 11.24 -16.85
N ASP A 68 -7.12 10.53 -16.99
CA ASP A 68 -6.95 9.42 -17.92
C ASP A 68 -6.04 8.33 -17.29
N ALA A 69 -6.66 7.42 -16.55
CA ALA A 69 -5.94 6.34 -15.89
C ALA A 69 -5.23 5.38 -16.85
N LYS A 70 -5.79 5.16 -18.06
CA LYS A 70 -5.24 4.19 -19.02
C LYS A 70 -3.97 4.73 -19.69
N GLN A 71 -3.98 5.97 -20.12
CA GLN A 71 -2.81 6.60 -20.71
C GLN A 71 -1.70 6.78 -19.65
N ALA A 72 -2.07 7.31 -18.48
CA ALA A 72 -1.15 7.47 -17.37
C ALA A 72 -0.53 6.14 -16.93
N ALA A 73 -1.26 5.01 -16.95
CA ALA A 73 -0.74 3.69 -16.61
C ALA A 73 0.36 3.23 -17.58
N SER A 74 0.24 3.53 -18.86
CA SER A 74 1.30 3.22 -19.84
C SER A 74 2.60 3.92 -19.49
N MET A 75 2.54 5.21 -19.17
CA MET A 75 3.70 5.99 -18.74
C MET A 75 4.24 5.55 -17.37
N ALA A 76 3.33 5.22 -16.43
CA ALA A 76 3.70 4.71 -15.14
C ALA A 76 4.54 3.44 -15.23
N VAL A 77 4.12 2.47 -16.04
CA VAL A 77 4.83 1.19 -16.21
C VAL A 77 6.20 1.40 -16.87
N GLN A 78 6.30 2.26 -17.86
CA GLN A 78 7.61 2.61 -18.46
C GLN A 78 8.56 3.24 -17.43
N LEU A 79 8.05 4.15 -16.60
CA LEU A 79 8.86 4.79 -15.56
C LEU A 79 9.27 3.78 -14.48
N LEU A 80 8.32 2.96 -14.00
CA LEU A 80 8.56 1.91 -12.99
C LEU A 80 9.62 0.90 -13.43
N ALA A 81 9.68 0.56 -14.71
CA ALA A 81 10.70 -0.34 -15.25
C ALA A 81 12.13 0.22 -15.17
N GLY A 82 12.27 1.55 -15.16
CA GLY A 82 13.56 2.27 -15.05
C GLY A 82 13.90 2.74 -13.62
N ILE A 83 13.02 2.58 -12.65
CA ILE A 83 13.26 3.06 -11.28
C ILE A 83 14.32 2.20 -10.58
N SER A 84 15.32 2.90 -10.00
CA SER A 84 16.38 2.30 -9.17
C SER A 84 15.93 2.14 -7.70
N GLU A 85 16.69 1.36 -6.92
CA GLU A 85 16.40 1.19 -5.49
C GLU A 85 16.43 2.50 -4.68
N LYS A 86 17.18 3.50 -5.13
CA LYS A 86 17.25 4.82 -4.48
C LYS A 86 15.98 5.65 -4.70
N GLN A 87 15.14 5.26 -5.63
CA GLN A 87 13.93 5.97 -6.07
C GLN A 87 12.65 5.20 -5.74
N LEU A 88 12.70 4.27 -4.76
CA LEU A 88 11.53 3.45 -4.38
C LEU A 88 10.34 4.27 -3.85
N ASP A 89 10.59 5.47 -3.32
CA ASP A 89 9.51 6.35 -2.86
C ASP A 89 8.69 6.87 -4.04
N ASP A 90 9.33 7.16 -5.18
CA ASP A 90 8.62 7.53 -6.41
C ASP A 90 7.75 6.38 -6.93
N ALA A 91 8.26 5.13 -6.87
CA ALA A 91 7.48 3.96 -7.22
C ALA A 91 6.26 3.78 -6.28
N ARG A 92 6.44 3.99 -4.97
CA ARG A 92 5.34 3.94 -3.99
C ARG A 92 4.28 4.98 -4.29
N ASN A 93 4.70 6.22 -4.60
CA ASN A 93 3.78 7.30 -4.93
C ASN A 93 2.95 6.98 -6.18
N LEU A 94 3.58 6.42 -7.22
CA LEU A 94 2.88 5.97 -8.42
C LEU A 94 1.86 4.87 -8.10
N PHE A 95 2.28 3.78 -7.46
CA PHE A 95 1.36 2.71 -7.11
C PHE A 95 0.20 3.21 -6.25
N SER A 96 0.46 4.06 -5.26
CA SER A 96 -0.57 4.63 -4.39
C SER A 96 -1.59 5.45 -5.19
N ALA A 97 -1.13 6.27 -6.15
CA ALA A 97 -2.01 7.11 -6.96
C ALA A 97 -2.99 6.29 -7.81
N PHE A 98 -2.55 5.14 -8.34
CA PHE A 98 -3.41 4.25 -9.12
C PHE A 98 -4.30 3.38 -8.22
N ILE A 99 -3.78 2.84 -7.13
CA ILE A 99 -4.54 2.01 -6.19
C ILE A 99 -5.65 2.82 -5.50
N ALA A 100 -5.44 4.11 -5.26
CA ALA A 100 -6.43 4.99 -4.66
C ALA A 100 -7.63 5.32 -5.59
N ARG A 101 -7.64 4.86 -6.82
CA ARG A 101 -8.74 5.10 -7.79
C ARG A 101 -9.45 3.81 -8.15
N SER A 102 -10.76 3.88 -8.41
CA SER A 102 -11.58 2.71 -8.74
C SER A 102 -11.04 1.95 -9.96
N GLU A 103 -10.71 2.65 -11.04
CA GLU A 103 -10.24 2.09 -12.31
C GLU A 103 -8.71 2.04 -12.42
N GLY A 104 -7.99 2.68 -11.53
CA GLY A 104 -6.53 2.83 -11.62
C GLY A 104 -5.79 1.51 -11.51
N ALA A 105 -6.20 0.64 -10.57
CA ALA A 105 -5.58 -0.66 -10.39
C ALA A 105 -5.73 -1.56 -11.61
N ASP A 106 -6.90 -1.52 -12.28
CA ASP A 106 -7.17 -2.29 -13.50
C ASP A 106 -6.34 -1.76 -14.67
N ALA A 107 -6.21 -0.43 -14.80
CA ALA A 107 -5.38 0.19 -15.81
C ALA A 107 -3.90 -0.20 -15.67
N LEU A 108 -3.36 -0.20 -14.43
CA LEU A 108 -2.01 -0.70 -14.16
C LEU A 108 -1.87 -2.18 -14.48
N THR A 109 -2.84 -3.00 -14.11
CA THR A 109 -2.84 -4.45 -14.36
C THR A 109 -2.71 -4.75 -15.85
N GLU A 110 -3.50 -4.06 -16.67
CA GLU A 110 -3.46 -4.21 -18.13
C GLU A 110 -2.07 -3.91 -18.72
N LYS A 111 -1.44 -2.84 -18.24
CA LYS A 111 -0.15 -2.38 -18.79
C LYS A 111 1.07 -3.11 -18.22
N LEU A 112 0.95 -3.70 -17.04
CA LEU A 112 2.02 -4.50 -16.42
C LEU A 112 2.25 -5.85 -17.07
N GLY A 113 1.27 -6.40 -17.81
CA GLY A 113 1.35 -7.75 -18.39
C GLY A 113 2.65 -8.06 -19.14
N PRO A 114 3.12 -7.21 -20.09
CA PRO A 114 4.37 -7.43 -20.82
C PRO A 114 5.61 -6.85 -20.13
N ALA A 115 5.46 -6.09 -19.04
CA ALA A 115 6.55 -5.33 -18.44
C ALA A 115 7.47 -6.21 -17.59
N LYS A 116 8.75 -5.77 -17.50
CA LYS A 116 9.71 -6.33 -16.54
C LYS A 116 10.03 -5.27 -15.49
N LEU A 117 9.82 -5.60 -14.23
CA LEU A 117 10.15 -4.74 -13.10
C LEU A 117 11.30 -5.33 -12.28
N SER A 118 12.07 -4.48 -11.63
CA SER A 118 12.99 -4.95 -10.59
C SER A 118 12.21 -5.50 -9.40
N LYS A 119 12.74 -6.52 -8.71
CA LYS A 119 12.09 -7.09 -7.52
C LYS A 119 11.75 -6.05 -6.45
N PRO A 120 12.64 -5.10 -6.09
CA PRO A 120 12.32 -4.07 -5.10
C PRO A 120 11.11 -3.20 -5.49
N VAL A 121 10.99 -2.81 -6.76
CA VAL A 121 9.87 -2.03 -7.28
C VAL A 121 8.56 -2.84 -7.22
N ALA A 122 8.58 -4.07 -7.69
CA ALA A 122 7.40 -4.93 -7.65
C ALA A 122 6.95 -5.24 -6.20
N ILE A 123 7.90 -5.48 -5.28
CA ILE A 123 7.60 -5.69 -3.85
C ILE A 123 6.95 -4.44 -3.24
N ALA A 124 7.40 -3.23 -3.62
CA ALA A 124 6.76 -1.99 -3.16
C ALA A 124 5.30 -1.93 -3.62
N GLY A 125 5.01 -2.23 -4.89
CA GLY A 125 3.65 -2.31 -5.43
C GLY A 125 2.80 -3.39 -4.76
N LEU A 126 3.35 -4.60 -4.58
CA LEU A 126 2.68 -5.71 -3.88
C LEU A 126 2.27 -5.35 -2.45
N ARG A 127 3.16 -4.66 -1.71
CA ARG A 127 2.86 -4.20 -0.34
C ARG A 127 1.70 -3.23 -0.33
N LEU A 128 1.71 -2.24 -1.21
CA LEU A 128 0.64 -1.24 -1.30
C LEU A 128 -0.68 -1.86 -1.77
N ALA A 129 -0.66 -2.73 -2.79
CA ALA A 129 -1.85 -3.42 -3.27
C ALA A 129 -2.49 -4.26 -2.15
N ARG A 130 -1.67 -4.99 -1.37
CA ARG A 130 -2.14 -5.81 -0.25
C ARG A 130 -2.60 -4.98 0.94
N ALA A 131 -1.90 -3.88 1.25
CA ALA A 131 -2.26 -2.98 2.36
C ALA A 131 -3.47 -2.08 2.03
N SER A 132 -3.93 -2.05 0.78
CA SER A 132 -5.03 -1.18 0.35
C SER A 132 -6.40 -1.58 0.92
N GLY A 133 -6.54 -2.78 1.49
CA GLY A 133 -7.82 -3.34 1.92
C GLY A 133 -8.79 -3.63 0.78
N ARG A 134 -8.32 -3.58 -0.49
CA ARG A 134 -9.08 -3.87 -1.71
C ARG A 134 -8.72 -5.25 -2.25
N GLU A 135 -9.67 -5.93 -2.87
CA GLU A 135 -9.42 -7.14 -3.64
C GLU A 135 -8.81 -6.75 -5.00
N LEU A 136 -7.49 -6.91 -5.13
CA LEU A 136 -6.72 -6.58 -6.33
C LEU A 136 -5.95 -7.79 -6.86
N PRO A 137 -6.57 -8.96 -7.07
CA PRO A 137 -5.87 -10.19 -7.47
C PRO A 137 -5.17 -10.04 -8.82
N GLY A 138 -5.76 -9.32 -9.76
CA GLY A 138 -5.16 -9.03 -11.07
C GLY A 138 -3.86 -8.27 -10.95
N LEU A 139 -3.85 -7.16 -10.19
CA LEU A 139 -2.66 -6.34 -9.97
C LEU A 139 -1.56 -7.13 -9.24
N ILE A 140 -1.93 -7.90 -8.22
CA ILE A 140 -0.99 -8.74 -7.46
C ILE A 140 -0.35 -9.79 -8.39
N SER A 141 -1.15 -10.45 -9.24
CA SER A 141 -0.65 -11.42 -10.23
C SER A 141 0.29 -10.77 -11.24
N ALA A 142 -0.10 -9.62 -11.81
CA ALA A 142 0.71 -8.89 -12.79
C ALA A 142 2.06 -8.45 -12.20
N LEU A 143 2.09 -7.94 -10.97
CA LEU A 143 3.32 -7.54 -10.27
C LEU A 143 4.25 -8.74 -10.00
N ASN A 144 3.69 -9.88 -9.57
CA ASN A 144 4.46 -11.10 -9.36
C ASN A 144 5.11 -11.57 -10.67
N THR A 145 4.34 -11.58 -11.76
CA THR A 145 4.81 -11.97 -13.10
C THR A 145 5.88 -11.02 -13.62
N ALA A 146 5.66 -9.70 -13.49
CA ALA A 146 6.57 -8.67 -13.98
C ALA A 146 7.98 -8.74 -13.34
N ALA A 147 8.11 -9.30 -12.13
CA ALA A 147 9.37 -9.39 -11.40
C ALA A 147 9.86 -10.85 -11.16
N ASP A 148 9.22 -11.84 -11.77
CA ASP A 148 9.46 -13.27 -11.51
C ASP A 148 9.51 -13.59 -10.00
N ILE A 149 8.54 -13.06 -9.26
CA ILE A 149 8.35 -13.35 -7.85
C ILE A 149 7.45 -14.57 -7.75
N LYS A 150 8.02 -15.68 -7.32
CA LYS A 150 7.25 -16.87 -6.93
C LYS A 150 6.79 -16.68 -5.49
N PRO A 151 5.47 -16.55 -5.22
CA PRO A 151 4.98 -16.47 -3.85
C PRO A 151 5.48 -17.71 -3.11
N LEU A 152 6.20 -17.53 -2.01
CA LEU A 152 6.48 -18.64 -1.10
C LEU A 152 5.11 -19.17 -0.64
N ALA A 153 4.95 -20.50 -0.67
CA ALA A 153 3.66 -21.15 -0.53
C ALA A 153 2.80 -20.54 0.59
N GLN A 154 1.82 -19.74 0.22
CA GLN A 154 0.67 -19.41 1.08
C GLN A 154 -0.10 -20.71 1.43
N ASN A 155 0.25 -21.81 0.78
CA ASN A 155 -0.37 -23.13 0.92
C ASN A 155 0.61 -24.11 1.59
N LEU A 156 0.90 -23.89 2.87
CA LEU A 156 1.47 -24.97 3.68
C LEU A 156 0.39 -26.08 3.81
N THR A 157 0.76 -27.32 3.50
CA THR A 157 -0.11 -28.46 3.79
C THR A 157 -0.35 -28.58 5.31
N ALA A 158 -1.42 -29.27 5.73
CA ALA A 158 -1.69 -29.49 7.15
C ALA A 158 -0.50 -30.11 7.87
N GLU A 159 0.20 -31.05 7.23
CA GLU A 159 1.41 -31.69 7.75
C GLU A 159 2.58 -30.69 7.91
N GLN A 160 2.80 -29.84 6.89
CA GLN A 160 3.85 -28.80 6.96
C GLN A 160 3.58 -27.78 8.08
N ARG A 161 2.30 -27.41 8.28
CA ARG A 161 1.87 -26.53 9.38
C ARG A 161 2.14 -27.17 10.73
N SER A 162 1.66 -28.42 10.92
CA SER A 162 1.88 -29.18 12.16
C SER A 162 3.36 -29.34 12.49
N THR A 163 4.19 -29.69 11.50
CA THR A 163 5.64 -29.82 11.69
C THR A 163 6.28 -28.51 12.09
N LEU A 164 5.93 -27.38 11.42
CA LEU A 164 6.45 -26.06 11.74
C LEU A 164 6.10 -25.64 13.18
N LEU A 165 4.85 -25.86 13.58
CA LEU A 165 4.39 -25.51 14.92
C LEU A 165 5.04 -26.39 16.01
N ALA A 166 5.23 -27.68 15.73
CA ALA A 166 5.97 -28.57 16.64
C ALA A 166 7.43 -28.14 16.78
N GLU A 167 8.09 -27.74 15.69
CA GLU A 167 9.44 -27.17 15.73
C GLU A 167 9.48 -25.86 16.52
N ALA A 168 8.50 -24.97 16.34
CA ALA A 168 8.41 -23.71 17.07
C ALA A 168 8.31 -23.95 18.59
N ALA A 169 7.46 -24.89 19.00
CA ALA A 169 7.29 -25.24 20.41
C ALA A 169 8.56 -25.88 21.02
N LYS A 170 9.26 -26.75 20.26
CA LYS A 170 10.37 -27.54 20.76
C LYS A 170 11.71 -26.81 20.71
N SER A 171 12.01 -26.10 19.63
CA SER A 171 13.35 -25.57 19.32
C SER A 171 13.36 -24.11 18.85
N GLY A 172 12.18 -23.47 18.74
CA GLY A 172 12.10 -22.06 18.38
C GLY A 172 12.74 -21.15 19.44
N ASN A 173 13.40 -20.09 18.99
CA ASN A 173 14.06 -19.12 19.85
C ASN A 173 13.24 -17.82 19.89
N ALA A 174 12.62 -17.53 21.04
CA ALA A 174 11.76 -16.37 21.22
C ALA A 174 12.51 -15.03 21.07
N GLU A 175 13.79 -14.96 21.47
CA GLU A 175 14.60 -13.74 21.34
C GLU A 175 14.88 -13.41 19.87
N ARG A 176 15.30 -14.39 19.06
CA ARG A 176 15.43 -14.20 17.61
C ARG A 176 14.08 -13.90 16.97
N GLY A 177 13.00 -14.52 17.42
CA GLY A 177 11.64 -14.22 17.00
C GLY A 177 11.25 -12.77 17.27
N ARG A 178 11.64 -12.24 18.43
CA ARG A 178 11.46 -10.82 18.77
C ARG A 178 12.23 -9.91 17.80
N GLU A 179 13.49 -10.21 17.50
CA GLU A 179 14.28 -9.45 16.52
C GLU A 179 13.63 -9.45 15.14
N ILE A 180 13.09 -10.59 14.70
CA ILE A 180 12.36 -10.71 13.43
C ILE A 180 11.09 -9.86 13.45
N TYR A 181 10.31 -9.89 14.53
CA TYR A 181 9.12 -9.07 14.70
C TYR A 181 9.43 -7.57 14.60
N HIS A 182 10.54 -7.11 15.17
CA HIS A 182 10.98 -5.72 15.14
C HIS A 182 11.72 -5.33 13.84
N ARG A 183 11.98 -6.28 12.95
CA ARG A 183 12.65 -6.02 11.67
C ARG A 183 11.79 -5.09 10.80
N LYS A 184 12.34 -3.93 10.40
CA LYS A 184 11.63 -2.91 9.62
C LYS A 184 10.95 -3.45 8.36
N THR A 185 11.53 -4.47 7.73
CA THR A 185 10.96 -5.11 6.53
C THR A 185 9.73 -5.95 6.80
N MET A 186 9.48 -6.36 8.06
CA MET A 186 8.32 -7.15 8.44
C MET A 186 7.07 -6.31 8.70
N LEU A 187 7.22 -5.00 9.00
CA LEU A 187 6.15 -4.04 9.26
C LEU A 187 5.22 -4.40 10.44
N CYS A 188 5.53 -5.42 11.24
CA CYS A 188 4.67 -5.84 12.36
C CYS A 188 4.43 -4.70 13.35
N THR A 189 5.51 -4.03 13.75
CA THR A 189 5.50 -2.90 14.70
C THR A 189 4.84 -1.64 14.15
N THR A 190 4.63 -1.53 12.82
CA THR A 190 3.89 -0.42 12.23
C THR A 190 2.42 -0.46 12.61
N CYS A 191 1.86 -1.67 12.74
CA CYS A 191 0.44 -1.87 12.95
C CYS A 191 0.10 -2.40 14.34
N HIS A 192 0.96 -3.24 14.93
CA HIS A 192 0.67 -3.94 16.18
C HIS A 192 1.50 -3.43 17.35
N VAL A 193 0.84 -3.35 18.51
CA VAL A 193 1.51 -3.11 19.78
C VAL A 193 1.92 -4.45 20.40
N ILE A 194 3.15 -4.52 20.94
CA ILE A 194 3.60 -5.51 21.90
C ILE A 194 4.30 -4.76 23.05
N ASN A 195 3.92 -5.01 24.29
CA ASN A 195 4.50 -4.41 25.51
C ASN A 195 4.55 -2.87 25.42
N ASN A 196 3.47 -2.25 24.97
CA ASN A 196 3.30 -0.80 24.77
C ASN A 196 4.16 -0.18 23.65
N GLU A 197 4.85 -0.98 22.84
CA GLU A 197 5.62 -0.51 21.69
C GLU A 197 4.94 -0.89 20.38
N GLY A 198 4.76 0.05 19.46
CA GLY A 198 4.21 -0.19 18.12
C GLY A 198 2.98 0.64 17.78
N GLY A 199 2.41 0.36 16.60
CA GLY A 199 1.25 1.05 16.03
C GLY A 199 -0.08 0.50 16.54
N LYS A 200 -1.15 1.28 16.33
CA LYS A 200 -2.51 0.96 16.79
C LYS A 200 -3.48 0.66 15.63
N LEU A 201 -2.96 0.23 14.49
CA LEU A 201 -3.78 -0.13 13.34
C LEU A 201 -4.27 -1.57 13.42
N GLY A 202 -3.53 -2.43 14.09
CA GLY A 202 -3.87 -3.82 14.38
C GLY A 202 -4.08 -4.06 15.88
N PRO A 203 -4.58 -5.25 16.26
CA PRO A 203 -4.75 -5.61 17.67
C PRO A 203 -3.43 -5.64 18.42
N ASP A 204 -3.51 -5.38 19.74
CA ASP A 204 -2.40 -5.59 20.66
C ASP A 204 -2.08 -7.09 20.74
N LEU A 205 -0.80 -7.41 20.53
CA LEU A 205 -0.28 -8.79 20.52
C LEU A 205 0.48 -9.15 21.81
N SER A 206 0.51 -8.28 22.82
CA SER A 206 1.27 -8.48 24.06
C SER A 206 0.94 -9.78 24.79
N THR A 207 -0.29 -10.27 24.65
CA THR A 207 -0.77 -11.50 25.26
C THR A 207 -1.40 -12.45 24.26
N VAL A 208 -1.06 -12.31 22.99
CA VAL A 208 -1.74 -13.07 21.90
C VAL A 208 -1.61 -14.56 22.05
N GLY A 209 -0.46 -15.06 22.53
CA GLY A 209 -0.22 -16.47 22.79
C GLY A 209 -1.08 -17.07 23.90
N SER A 210 -1.70 -16.23 24.76
CA SER A 210 -2.58 -16.71 25.84
C SER A 210 -4.02 -17.00 25.40
N TYR A 211 -4.48 -16.41 24.28
CA TYR A 211 -5.88 -16.52 23.84
C TYR A 211 -6.05 -17.04 22.40
N MET A 212 -4.98 -17.11 21.61
CA MET A 212 -4.99 -17.70 20.28
C MET A 212 -4.18 -19.01 20.25
N THR A 213 -4.69 -19.99 19.53
CA THR A 213 -3.92 -21.22 19.29
C THR A 213 -2.76 -20.94 18.31
N PRO A 214 -1.65 -21.69 18.39
CA PRO A 214 -0.55 -21.56 17.45
C PRO A 214 -1.00 -21.70 15.98
N GLU A 215 -1.95 -22.57 15.70
CA GLU A 215 -2.56 -22.77 14.37
C GLU A 215 -3.25 -21.51 13.89
N SER A 216 -4.07 -20.88 14.74
CA SER A 216 -4.79 -19.65 14.40
C SER A 216 -3.84 -18.47 14.18
N LEU A 217 -2.75 -18.39 14.99
CA LEU A 217 -1.70 -17.39 14.80
C LEU A 217 -0.96 -17.58 13.47
N LEU A 218 -0.59 -18.82 13.15
CA LEU A 218 0.06 -19.14 11.88
C LEU A 218 -0.85 -18.80 10.70
N ASP A 219 -2.15 -19.12 10.82
CA ASP A 219 -3.13 -18.82 9.78
C ASP A 219 -3.29 -17.30 9.58
N SER A 220 -3.33 -16.52 10.66
CA SER A 220 -3.37 -15.07 10.60
C SER A 220 -2.14 -14.44 9.92
N LEU A 221 -0.96 -15.07 10.03
CA LEU A 221 0.25 -14.63 9.35
C LEU A 221 0.26 -14.97 7.86
N ILE A 222 -0.32 -16.11 7.49
CA ILE A 222 -0.33 -16.63 6.10
C ILE A 222 -1.54 -16.09 5.34
N ASN A 223 -2.73 -16.13 5.97
CA ASN A 223 -4.03 -15.77 5.39
C ASN A 223 -4.77 -14.74 6.26
N PRO A 224 -4.28 -13.52 6.41
CA PRO A 224 -4.80 -12.54 7.37
C PRO A 224 -6.26 -12.12 7.11
N SER A 225 -6.80 -12.41 5.94
CA SER A 225 -8.19 -12.14 5.60
C SER A 225 -9.14 -13.32 5.90
N SER A 226 -8.62 -14.49 6.30
CA SER A 226 -9.45 -15.65 6.60
C SER A 226 -10.31 -15.46 7.86
N ALA A 227 -9.80 -14.71 8.84
CA ALA A 227 -10.48 -14.39 10.08
C ALA A 227 -10.04 -13.01 10.58
N ILE A 228 -10.86 -11.99 10.33
CA ILE A 228 -10.59 -10.63 10.82
C ILE A 228 -11.21 -10.49 12.21
N LYS A 229 -10.41 -10.05 13.19
CA LYS A 229 -10.88 -9.81 14.56
C LYS A 229 -11.95 -8.71 14.55
N GLN A 230 -13.03 -8.92 15.29
CA GLN A 230 -14.09 -7.92 15.48
C GLN A 230 -13.52 -6.57 15.94
N GLY A 231 -13.95 -5.49 15.29
CA GLY A 231 -13.47 -4.14 15.50
C GLY A 231 -12.22 -3.77 14.68
N TYR A 232 -11.70 -4.70 13.88
CA TYR A 232 -10.60 -4.46 12.94
C TYR A 232 -11.00 -4.70 11.47
N GLU A 233 -12.30 -4.71 11.21
CA GLU A 233 -12.83 -4.80 9.85
C GLU A 233 -12.41 -3.58 9.03
N THR A 234 -11.97 -3.83 7.82
CA THR A 234 -11.54 -2.77 6.90
C THR A 234 -12.77 -2.03 6.36
N ALA A 235 -12.92 -0.76 6.71
CA ALA A 235 -13.87 0.11 6.04
C ALA A 235 -13.33 0.57 4.69
N MET A 236 -14.19 0.58 3.69
CA MET A 236 -13.91 1.11 2.35
C MET A 236 -14.86 2.28 2.07
N ILE A 237 -14.30 3.47 1.98
CA ILE A 237 -15.04 4.72 1.77
C ILE A 237 -14.80 5.18 0.35
N THR A 238 -15.87 5.25 -0.44
CA THR A 238 -15.83 5.87 -1.77
C THR A 238 -16.33 7.31 -1.65
N THR A 239 -15.52 8.26 -2.05
CA THR A 239 -15.87 9.67 -2.06
C THR A 239 -16.59 10.06 -3.36
N ARG A 240 -17.25 11.23 -3.38
CA ARG A 240 -17.99 11.71 -4.57
C ARG A 240 -17.10 12.04 -5.75
N ASP A 241 -15.81 12.26 -5.53
CA ASP A 241 -14.76 12.43 -6.53
C ASP A 241 -14.07 11.10 -6.91
N ASN A 242 -14.73 9.95 -6.65
CA ASN A 242 -14.28 8.60 -6.96
C ASN A 242 -12.95 8.18 -6.30
N GLN A 243 -12.54 8.83 -5.22
CA GLN A 243 -11.45 8.33 -4.40
C GLN A 243 -11.92 7.15 -3.57
N VAL A 244 -11.08 6.11 -3.46
CA VAL A 244 -11.32 4.96 -2.59
C VAL A 244 -10.33 5.02 -1.43
N MET A 245 -10.85 5.21 -0.23
CA MET A 245 -10.08 5.24 1.00
C MET A 245 -10.40 4.03 1.84
N THR A 246 -9.39 3.34 2.35
CA THR A 246 -9.55 2.18 3.21
C THR A 246 -8.87 2.41 4.55
N GLY A 247 -9.39 1.80 5.60
CA GLY A 247 -8.84 1.96 6.93
C GLY A 247 -9.76 1.42 8.03
N LEU A 248 -9.41 1.73 9.27
CA LEU A 248 -10.28 1.49 10.43
C LEU A 248 -11.08 2.75 10.73
N VAL A 249 -12.38 2.58 10.94
CA VAL A 249 -13.22 3.68 11.41
C VAL A 249 -12.92 3.94 12.89
N GLU A 250 -12.29 5.07 13.20
CA GLU A 250 -12.06 5.47 14.59
C GLU A 250 -13.28 6.10 15.22
N ARG A 251 -13.94 6.96 14.46
CA ARG A 251 -15.11 7.70 14.96
C ARG A 251 -16.00 8.16 13.81
N LYS A 252 -17.30 8.10 14.02
CA LYS A 252 -18.29 8.78 13.20
C LYS A 252 -18.87 9.95 14.02
N THR A 253 -18.87 11.14 13.40
CA THR A 253 -19.49 12.35 13.98
C THR A 253 -20.64 12.80 13.09
N GLY A 254 -21.40 13.81 13.53
CA GLY A 254 -22.47 14.38 12.69
C GLY A 254 -21.95 15.03 11.40
N THR A 255 -20.68 15.45 11.34
CA THR A 255 -20.09 16.19 10.22
C THR A 255 -19.05 15.42 9.44
N ALA A 256 -18.36 14.46 10.04
CA ALA A 256 -17.26 13.74 9.43
C ALA A 256 -17.10 12.31 9.96
N LEU A 257 -16.50 11.45 9.13
CA LEU A 257 -15.97 10.14 9.48
C LEU A 257 -14.45 10.26 9.64
N LEU A 258 -13.92 9.82 10.79
CA LEU A 258 -12.49 9.72 11.06
C LEU A 258 -12.04 8.31 10.72
N LEU A 259 -11.17 8.19 9.73
CA LEU A 259 -10.63 6.94 9.21
C LEU A 259 -9.13 6.89 9.51
N ARG A 260 -8.68 5.83 10.19
CA ARG A 260 -7.24 5.54 10.31
C ARG A 260 -6.81 4.76 9.08
N ASP A 261 -5.97 5.37 8.27
CA ASP A 261 -5.47 4.77 7.03
C ASP A 261 -4.42 3.67 7.28
N PRO A 262 -4.03 2.88 6.27
CA PRO A 262 -3.01 1.83 6.41
C PRO A 262 -1.61 2.32 6.82
N THR A 263 -1.35 3.62 6.74
CA THR A 263 -0.09 4.23 7.22
C THR A 263 -0.15 4.63 8.69
N GLY A 264 -1.33 4.52 9.31
CA GLY A 264 -1.59 4.89 10.71
C GLY A 264 -2.06 6.33 10.90
N ASN A 265 -2.17 7.13 9.84
CA ASN A 265 -2.67 8.50 9.90
C ASN A 265 -4.19 8.53 10.01
N VAL A 266 -4.70 9.50 10.78
CA VAL A 266 -6.15 9.73 10.88
C VAL A 266 -6.57 10.77 9.85
N VAL A 267 -7.42 10.35 8.92
CA VAL A 267 -7.99 11.20 7.88
C VAL A 267 -9.43 11.54 8.24
N SER A 268 -9.77 12.83 8.20
CA SER A 268 -11.15 13.30 8.39
C SER A 268 -11.84 13.44 7.04
N ILE A 269 -12.88 12.65 6.83
CA ILE A 269 -13.68 12.65 5.60
C ILE A 269 -15.02 13.30 5.90
N PRO A 270 -15.32 14.48 5.33
CA PRO A 270 -16.63 15.12 5.52
C PRO A 270 -17.77 14.20 5.07
N ASN A 271 -18.84 14.06 5.86
CA ASN A 271 -19.98 13.23 5.51
C ASN A 271 -20.61 13.64 4.17
N SER A 272 -20.55 14.94 3.82
CA SER A 272 -21.02 15.46 2.53
C SER A 272 -20.20 14.96 1.33
N ASN A 273 -18.96 14.53 1.53
CA ASN A 273 -18.10 13.98 0.45
C ASN A 273 -18.17 12.45 0.35
N ILE A 274 -18.83 11.76 1.28
CA ILE A 274 -18.98 10.31 1.23
C ILE A 274 -20.08 9.95 0.23
N ALA A 275 -19.73 9.16 -0.79
CA ALA A 275 -20.69 8.59 -1.73
C ALA A 275 -21.17 7.21 -1.25
N LYS A 276 -20.24 6.38 -0.72
CA LYS A 276 -20.52 5.02 -0.27
C LYS A 276 -19.59 4.62 0.87
N THR A 277 -20.10 3.79 1.78
CA THR A 277 -19.33 3.14 2.84
C THR A 277 -19.61 1.64 2.80
N ASP A 278 -18.58 0.85 2.62
CA ASP A 278 -18.63 -0.62 2.61
C ASP A 278 -17.66 -1.19 3.63
N THR A 279 -17.84 -2.47 3.96
CA THR A 279 -16.85 -3.27 4.67
C THR A 279 -16.15 -4.17 3.66
N SER A 280 -14.82 -4.11 3.63
CA SER A 280 -14.00 -4.96 2.79
C SER A 280 -13.81 -6.33 3.46
N PRO A 281 -13.86 -7.44 2.72
CA PRO A 281 -13.47 -8.75 3.24
C PRO A 281 -11.94 -8.89 3.40
N VAL A 282 -11.17 -7.90 2.91
CA VAL A 282 -9.71 -7.90 2.96
C VAL A 282 -9.21 -7.23 4.23
N SER A 283 -8.36 -7.93 4.97
CA SER A 283 -7.68 -7.41 6.15
C SER A 283 -6.70 -6.28 5.78
N LEU A 284 -6.56 -5.27 6.65
CA LEU A 284 -5.48 -4.29 6.55
C LEU A 284 -4.10 -4.92 6.82
N MET A 285 -4.05 -6.08 7.49
CA MET A 285 -2.82 -6.86 7.58
C MET A 285 -2.53 -7.48 6.20
N PRO A 286 -1.45 -7.06 5.51
CA PRO A 286 -1.19 -7.54 4.15
C PRO A 286 -0.72 -9.00 4.16
N PRO A 287 -1.29 -9.87 3.29
CA PRO A 287 -0.76 -11.22 3.12
C PRO A 287 0.65 -11.19 2.56
N GLY A 288 1.45 -12.19 2.90
CA GLY A 288 2.80 -12.35 2.37
C GLY A 288 3.87 -11.52 3.07
N LEU A 289 3.62 -10.97 4.26
CA LEU A 289 4.65 -10.37 5.10
C LEU A 289 5.77 -11.37 5.41
N THR A 290 5.42 -12.63 5.55
CA THR A 290 6.32 -13.73 5.89
C THR A 290 7.06 -14.34 4.69
N ILE A 291 6.79 -13.89 3.45
CA ILE A 291 7.42 -14.43 2.21
C ILE A 291 8.96 -14.33 2.24
N SER A 292 9.49 -13.29 2.88
CA SER A 292 10.93 -13.07 2.99
C SER A 292 11.60 -13.88 4.11
N LEU A 293 10.81 -14.55 4.95
CA LEU A 293 11.35 -15.36 6.04
C LEU A 293 11.81 -16.73 5.54
N ARG A 294 12.96 -17.16 6.06
CA ARG A 294 13.38 -18.55 5.99
C ARG A 294 12.54 -19.38 6.95
N ARG A 295 12.59 -20.71 6.79
CA ARG A 295 11.82 -21.61 7.64
C ARG A 295 12.17 -21.46 9.12
N ASP A 296 13.47 -21.38 9.45
CA ASP A 296 13.97 -21.20 10.82
C ASP A 296 13.51 -19.86 11.43
N GLU A 297 13.48 -18.80 10.63
CA GLU A 297 12.96 -17.49 11.06
C GLU A 297 11.46 -17.52 11.35
N MET A 298 10.67 -18.26 10.55
CA MET A 298 9.24 -18.45 10.82
C MET A 298 9.02 -19.26 12.12
N VAL A 299 9.82 -20.27 12.36
CA VAL A 299 9.81 -21.07 13.59
C VAL A 299 10.09 -20.18 14.81
N ASP A 300 11.10 -19.32 14.74
CA ASP A 300 11.45 -18.39 15.82
C ASP A 300 10.37 -17.32 16.04
N LEU A 301 9.82 -16.76 14.96
CA LEU A 301 8.72 -15.79 15.04
C LEU A 301 7.47 -16.39 15.69
N MET A 302 7.09 -17.62 15.30
CA MET A 302 5.98 -18.34 15.92
C MET A 302 6.25 -18.60 17.39
N ARG A 303 7.49 -18.97 17.77
CA ARG A 303 7.87 -19.13 19.18
C ARG A 303 7.66 -17.85 19.97
N TYR A 304 8.08 -16.71 19.43
CA TYR A 304 7.91 -15.42 20.08
C TYR A 304 6.44 -15.04 20.27
N LEU A 305 5.61 -15.23 19.26
CA LEU A 305 4.20 -14.85 19.33
C LEU A 305 3.36 -15.80 20.23
N THR A 306 3.85 -17.00 20.51
CA THR A 306 3.18 -17.99 21.37
C THR A 306 3.76 -18.07 22.79
N SER A 307 4.77 -17.26 23.11
CA SER A 307 5.43 -17.24 24.43
C SER A 307 4.73 -16.35 25.45
#